data_bbd932cb2210fc9412fcf9e7ad58585e
#
_entry.id   bbd932cb2210fc9412fcf9e7ad58585e
#
_cell.length_a   1.000
_cell.length_b   1.000
_cell.length_c   1.000
_cell.angle_alpha   90.00
_cell.angle_beta   90.00
_cell.angle_gamma   90.00
#
_symmetry.space_group_name_H-M   'P 1'
#
loop_
_entity.id
_entity.type
_entity.pdbx_description
1 polymer ?
#
loop_
_entity_poly.entity_id
_entity_poly.type
_entity_poly.pdbx_seq_one_letter_code
_entity_poly.pdbx_strand_id
1 'polypeptide(L)'
;MILWRFMHWFRGIWFGLALAAQDAGPFAGAAVCGKCHAAQFAAQSKTGHAQALSRAAEHPMRSAWPLKSTEARRAGKFRFRFDGLSLRVDDGADVLAVPMEWAFGAGQQAVTFVSRGDSRFFLEHYLSYFSKLRAFGPTPGHAALRPSNLAEAAGLLYKVGDPVAGIDGCFECHSTGGLKQLTPAENGVRCEACHGPGAKHAEANGKSPVLNPGRLAASALNDECGKCHRPPASDPAKVDWNYAWNVRHQPVYLSQSTCFVKSAGKLSCLTCHGPHEPLRTEAAFYDQKCANCHKTRPADCGPRDCAGCHMPRVTPEPPLQFTNHWIGIYRGGAGLKPAPPRAR
;
A
#
# COMPACT_ATOMS: atom_id res chain seq x y z
N MET A 1 19.13 -63.77 19.58
CA MET A 1 18.63 -64.46 18.37
C MET A 1 17.95 -63.44 17.51
N ILE A 2 18.47 -63.27 16.34
CA ILE A 2 18.30 -62.27 15.29
C ILE A 2 16.96 -62.48 14.58
N LEU A 3 16.22 -61.43 14.29
CA LEU A 3 15.33 -61.42 13.15
C LEU A 3 15.20 -59.97 12.61
N TRP A 4 15.87 -59.76 11.49
CA TRP A 4 15.77 -58.59 10.58
C TRP A 4 14.42 -58.60 9.88
N ARG A 5 13.74 -57.44 9.77
CA ARG A 5 12.68 -57.20 8.81
C ARG A 5 12.98 -55.99 7.98
N PHE A 6 13.13 -56.23 6.69
CA PHE A 6 13.29 -55.29 5.59
C PHE A 6 12.14 -54.26 5.58
N MET A 7 12.48 -53.00 5.51
CA MET A 7 11.54 -51.92 5.20
C MET A 7 11.94 -51.30 3.87
N HIS A 8 11.10 -51.52 2.86
CA HIS A 8 11.27 -51.01 1.52
C HIS A 8 11.14 -49.47 1.52
N TRP A 9 12.17 -48.81 1.09
CA TRP A 9 12.18 -47.39 0.75
C TRP A 9 11.47 -47.15 -0.59
N PHE A 10 10.28 -46.56 -0.56
CA PHE A 10 9.70 -45.89 -1.71
C PHE A 10 10.34 -44.50 -1.82
N ARG A 11 11.31 -44.36 -2.70
CA ARG A 11 11.79 -43.05 -3.16
C ARG A 11 10.75 -42.48 -4.13
N GLY A 12 9.85 -41.65 -3.63
CA GLY A 12 9.04 -40.76 -4.44
C GLY A 12 9.95 -39.66 -5.02
N ILE A 13 10.21 -39.73 -6.32
CA ILE A 13 10.89 -38.68 -7.06
C ILE A 13 9.87 -37.54 -7.21
N TRP A 14 10.00 -36.53 -6.36
CA TRP A 14 9.33 -35.25 -6.57
C TRP A 14 10.05 -34.51 -7.69
N PHE A 15 9.49 -34.53 -8.90
CA PHE A 15 9.83 -33.54 -9.91
C PHE A 15 9.27 -32.20 -9.46
N GLY A 16 10.02 -31.47 -8.66
CA GLY A 16 9.82 -30.06 -8.49
C GLY A 16 10.12 -29.39 -9.82
N LEU A 17 9.10 -28.92 -10.53
CA LEU A 17 9.27 -27.92 -11.56
C LEU A 17 9.84 -26.68 -10.86
N ALA A 18 11.16 -26.57 -10.83
CA ALA A 18 11.83 -25.33 -10.65
C ALA A 18 11.44 -24.46 -11.86
N LEU A 19 10.44 -23.59 -11.69
CA LEU A 19 10.30 -22.42 -12.54
C LEU A 19 11.63 -21.69 -12.42
N ALA A 20 12.50 -21.86 -13.41
CA ALA A 20 13.68 -21.06 -13.57
C ALA A 20 13.21 -19.61 -13.53
N ALA A 21 13.61 -18.88 -12.50
CA ALA A 21 13.48 -17.43 -12.48
C ALA A 21 14.28 -16.95 -13.70
N GLN A 22 13.59 -16.70 -14.81
CA GLN A 22 14.19 -16.12 -15.98
C GLN A 22 14.78 -14.79 -15.51
N ASP A 23 16.04 -14.59 -15.77
CA ASP A 23 16.71 -13.32 -15.49
C ASP A 23 15.93 -12.21 -16.21
N ALA A 24 15.07 -11.53 -15.44
CA ALA A 24 14.04 -10.65 -15.97
C ALA A 24 14.63 -9.38 -16.61
N GLY A 25 15.95 -9.22 -16.56
CA GLY A 25 16.66 -8.07 -17.12
C GLY A 25 16.41 -6.78 -16.32
N PRO A 26 16.97 -5.66 -16.76
CA PRO A 26 16.81 -4.36 -16.09
C PRO A 26 15.42 -3.77 -16.34
N PHE A 27 15.06 -2.79 -15.50
CA PHE A 27 13.88 -1.94 -15.71
C PHE A 27 14.10 -1.01 -16.91
N ALA A 28 13.06 -0.85 -17.74
CA ALA A 28 13.06 0.10 -18.85
C ALA A 28 12.64 1.51 -18.40
N GLY A 29 11.79 1.58 -17.36
CA GLY A 29 11.12 2.79 -16.90
C GLY A 29 9.81 3.08 -17.64
N ALA A 30 8.83 3.63 -16.91
CA ALA A 30 7.49 3.85 -17.42
C ALA A 30 7.42 4.75 -18.67
N ALA A 31 8.35 5.71 -18.79
CA ALA A 31 8.43 6.59 -19.97
C ALA A 31 8.73 5.82 -21.26
N VAL A 32 9.52 4.75 -21.18
CA VAL A 32 9.79 3.86 -22.33
C VAL A 32 8.54 3.11 -22.71
N CYS A 33 7.80 2.56 -21.72
CA CYS A 33 6.53 1.88 -21.94
C CYS A 33 5.50 2.80 -22.63
N GLY A 34 5.47 4.08 -22.23
CA GLY A 34 4.58 5.10 -22.79
C GLY A 34 4.75 5.37 -24.28
N LYS A 35 5.91 5.05 -24.87
CA LYS A 35 6.13 5.23 -26.32
C LYS A 35 5.22 4.33 -27.17
N CYS A 36 4.90 3.15 -26.67
CA CYS A 36 4.01 2.20 -27.36
C CYS A 36 2.63 2.08 -26.67
N HIS A 37 2.56 2.26 -25.36
CA HIS A 37 1.35 2.14 -24.54
C HIS A 37 0.88 3.51 -24.02
N ALA A 38 0.77 4.51 -24.90
CA ALA A 38 0.53 5.91 -24.54
C ALA A 38 -0.75 6.13 -23.71
N ALA A 39 -1.84 5.44 -24.05
CA ALA A 39 -3.11 5.56 -23.33
C ALA A 39 -3.01 5.03 -21.89
N GLN A 40 -2.42 3.85 -21.71
CA GLN A 40 -2.22 3.23 -20.39
C GLN A 40 -1.25 4.05 -19.54
N PHE A 41 -0.18 4.56 -20.14
CA PHE A 41 0.79 5.42 -19.47
C PHE A 41 0.13 6.70 -18.96
N ALA A 42 -0.65 7.39 -19.83
CA ALA A 42 -1.31 8.64 -19.47
C ALA A 42 -2.37 8.45 -18.37
N ALA A 43 -3.11 7.32 -18.39
CA ALA A 43 -4.09 6.99 -17.36
C ALA A 43 -3.42 6.60 -16.04
N GLN A 44 -2.47 5.67 -16.08
CA GLN A 44 -1.76 5.15 -14.91
C GLN A 44 -0.97 6.26 -14.18
N SER A 45 -0.38 7.21 -14.88
CA SER A 45 0.36 8.34 -14.30
C SER A 45 -0.49 9.21 -13.36
N LYS A 46 -1.80 9.15 -13.47
CA LYS A 46 -2.76 9.89 -12.61
C LYS A 46 -3.24 9.08 -11.40
N THR A 47 -2.83 7.81 -11.29
CA THR A 47 -3.27 6.93 -10.20
C THR A 47 -2.56 7.23 -8.89
N GLY A 48 -3.19 6.85 -7.77
CA GLY A 48 -2.54 6.86 -6.47
C GLY A 48 -1.30 5.95 -6.40
N HIS A 49 -1.25 4.88 -7.18
CA HIS A 49 -0.09 4.02 -7.31
C HIS A 49 1.10 4.79 -7.91
N ALA A 50 0.91 5.45 -9.04
CA ALA A 50 1.96 6.24 -9.68
C ALA A 50 2.48 7.38 -8.79
N GLN A 51 1.63 7.91 -7.94
CA GLN A 51 1.92 9.00 -7.03
C GLN A 51 2.27 8.55 -5.61
N ALA A 52 2.44 7.23 -5.40
CA ALA A 52 2.71 6.66 -4.08
C ALA A 52 4.04 7.13 -3.47
N LEU A 53 4.98 7.54 -4.31
CA LEU A 53 6.27 8.12 -3.95
C LEU A 53 6.68 9.17 -4.99
N SER A 54 7.19 10.30 -4.53
CA SER A 54 7.85 11.31 -5.37
C SER A 54 8.96 12.02 -4.61
N ARG A 55 9.79 12.79 -5.29
CA ARG A 55 10.56 13.84 -4.62
C ARG A 55 9.58 14.84 -4.03
N ALA A 56 9.83 15.31 -2.80
CA ALA A 56 8.93 16.25 -2.13
C ALA A 56 8.73 17.54 -2.95
N ALA A 57 9.77 17.98 -3.66
CA ALA A 57 9.71 19.13 -4.56
C ALA A 57 8.76 18.95 -5.74
N GLU A 58 8.53 17.71 -6.16
CA GLU A 58 7.75 17.34 -7.36
C GLU A 58 6.35 16.80 -7.01
N HIS A 59 6.03 16.70 -5.72
CA HIS A 59 4.77 16.10 -5.30
C HIS A 59 3.56 16.92 -5.77
N PRO A 60 2.53 16.31 -6.38
CA PRO A 60 1.37 17.02 -6.93
C PRO A 60 0.64 17.95 -5.94
N MET A 61 0.64 17.59 -4.66
CA MET A 61 0.00 18.38 -3.61
C MET A 61 0.92 19.40 -2.93
N ARG A 62 2.15 19.59 -3.42
CA ARG A 62 3.12 20.50 -2.78
C ARG A 62 2.57 21.91 -2.53
N SER A 63 1.79 22.44 -3.47
CA SER A 63 1.17 23.77 -3.36
C SER A 63 0.14 23.87 -2.22
N ALA A 64 -0.42 22.75 -1.79
CA ALA A 64 -1.39 22.70 -0.69
C ALA A 64 -0.73 22.60 0.69
N TRP A 65 0.58 22.38 0.77
CA TRP A 65 1.27 22.27 2.05
C TRP A 65 1.48 23.63 2.67
N PRO A 66 1.08 23.85 3.95
CA PRO A 66 1.19 25.14 4.62
C PRO A 66 2.64 25.41 5.12
N LEU A 67 3.61 25.38 4.19
CA LEU A 67 5.04 25.53 4.48
C LEU A 67 5.43 26.96 4.92
N LYS A 68 4.53 27.94 4.71
CA LYS A 68 4.74 29.34 5.10
C LYS A 68 4.06 29.67 6.43
N SER A 69 3.44 28.70 7.10
CA SER A 69 2.80 28.94 8.39
C SER A 69 3.81 29.33 9.43
N THR A 70 3.58 30.47 10.08
CA THR A 70 4.39 30.94 11.22
C THR A 70 4.03 30.20 12.52
N GLU A 71 2.91 29.47 12.54
CA GLU A 71 2.52 28.67 13.70
C GLU A 71 3.46 27.49 13.89
N ALA A 72 4.21 27.52 14.99
CA ALA A 72 5.02 26.41 15.41
C ALA A 72 4.14 25.31 16.02
N ARG A 73 4.21 24.09 15.48
CA ARG A 73 3.66 22.92 16.19
C ARG A 73 4.57 22.55 17.34
N ARG A 74 3.98 21.93 18.37
CA ARG A 74 4.73 21.55 19.57
C ARG A 74 4.53 20.08 19.92
N ALA A 75 5.60 19.43 20.37
CA ALA A 75 5.58 18.15 21.07
C ALA A 75 6.51 18.26 22.28
N GLY A 76 5.94 18.36 23.47
CA GLY A 76 6.70 18.68 24.68
C GLY A 76 7.46 20.01 24.55
N LYS A 77 8.77 19.98 24.80
CA LYS A 77 9.64 21.16 24.64
C LYS A 77 9.98 21.52 23.19
N PHE A 78 9.79 20.61 22.26
CA PHE A 78 10.19 20.79 20.87
C PHE A 78 9.17 21.59 20.06
N ARG A 79 9.66 22.49 19.23
CA ARG A 79 8.90 23.33 18.29
C ARG A 79 9.27 22.97 16.88
N PHE A 80 8.25 22.83 16.03
CA PHE A 80 8.41 22.44 14.62
C PHE A 80 7.98 23.60 13.73
N ARG A 81 8.82 23.95 12.77
CA ARG A 81 8.56 24.94 11.73
C ARG A 81 9.04 24.42 10.39
N PHE A 82 8.56 25.01 9.33
CA PHE A 82 9.05 24.72 7.98
C PHE A 82 9.82 25.94 7.45
N ASP A 83 10.92 25.66 6.76
CA ASP A 83 11.70 26.61 5.99
C ASP A 83 11.84 26.02 4.58
N GLY A 84 10.90 26.43 3.69
CA GLY A 84 10.71 25.76 2.44
C GLY A 84 10.42 24.26 2.62
N LEU A 85 11.19 23.40 1.93
CA LEU A 85 11.13 21.94 2.07
C LEU A 85 12.10 21.41 3.14
N SER A 86 12.24 22.12 4.24
CA SER A 86 13.03 21.68 5.39
C SER A 86 12.20 21.78 6.67
N LEU A 87 12.15 20.69 7.43
CA LEU A 87 11.59 20.66 8.77
C LEU A 87 12.67 21.18 9.75
N ARG A 88 12.35 22.23 10.49
CA ARG A 88 13.19 22.76 11.58
C ARG A 88 12.59 22.34 12.92
N VAL A 89 13.40 21.68 13.73
CA VAL A 89 13.07 21.26 15.09
C VAL A 89 13.94 22.06 16.05
N ASP A 90 13.33 22.72 17.01
CA ASP A 90 13.95 23.68 17.95
C ASP A 90 13.53 23.30 19.36
N ASP A 91 14.48 23.21 20.31
CA ASP A 91 14.22 22.94 21.74
C ASP A 91 14.44 24.16 22.64
N GLY A 92 14.73 25.31 22.03
CA GLY A 92 14.97 26.57 22.71
C GLY A 92 16.46 26.90 22.88
N ALA A 93 17.35 25.91 22.82
CA ALA A 93 18.80 26.09 22.83
C ALA A 93 19.40 25.88 21.45
N ASP A 94 19.01 24.81 20.79
CA ASP A 94 19.54 24.38 19.51
C ASP A 94 18.45 24.17 18.49
N VAL A 95 18.84 24.13 17.20
CA VAL A 95 17.95 23.90 16.05
C VAL A 95 18.53 22.82 15.13
N LEU A 96 17.75 21.79 14.86
CA LEU A 96 18.04 20.81 13.80
C LEU A 96 17.17 21.09 12.58
N ALA A 97 17.79 21.18 11.40
CA ALA A 97 17.09 21.29 10.12
C ALA A 97 17.23 20.00 9.33
N VAL A 98 16.10 19.45 8.88
CA VAL A 98 16.07 18.19 8.11
C VAL A 98 15.34 18.43 6.78
N PRO A 99 15.99 18.21 5.62
CA PRO A 99 15.35 18.39 4.32
C PRO A 99 14.24 17.35 4.11
N MET A 100 13.12 17.73 3.52
CA MET A 100 12.07 16.82 3.07
C MET A 100 12.45 16.32 1.68
N GLU A 101 13.04 15.13 1.60
CA GLU A 101 13.61 14.64 0.34
C GLU A 101 12.58 13.85 -0.47
N TRP A 102 11.93 12.86 0.13
CA TRP A 102 10.84 12.09 -0.46
C TRP A 102 9.52 12.37 0.24
N ALA A 103 8.45 12.24 -0.54
CA ALA A 103 7.07 12.30 -0.11
C ALA A 103 6.37 10.97 -0.41
N PHE A 104 6.01 10.24 0.63
CA PHE A 104 5.30 8.96 0.58
C PHE A 104 3.80 9.18 0.68
N GLY A 105 3.05 8.63 -0.28
CA GLY A 105 1.60 8.72 -0.37
C GLY A 105 1.12 9.71 -1.43
N ALA A 106 0.04 9.35 -2.12
CA ALA A 106 -0.56 10.16 -3.18
C ALA A 106 -1.38 11.36 -2.68
N GLY A 107 -1.35 11.64 -1.39
CA GLY A 107 -2.12 12.74 -0.79
C GLY A 107 -3.61 12.49 -0.63
N GLN A 108 -4.11 11.28 -0.85
CA GLN A 108 -5.54 10.97 -0.62
C GLN A 108 -5.90 10.97 0.87
N GLN A 109 -5.00 10.55 1.74
CA GLN A 109 -5.17 10.53 3.19
C GLN A 109 -4.11 11.39 3.86
N ALA A 110 -2.85 11.02 3.69
CA ALA A 110 -1.69 11.71 4.22
C ALA A 110 -0.51 11.64 3.25
N VAL A 111 0.46 12.51 3.49
CA VAL A 111 1.80 12.47 2.87
C VAL A 111 2.82 12.47 3.99
N THR A 112 3.64 11.43 4.06
CA THR A 112 4.73 11.28 5.02
C THR A 112 6.04 11.62 4.35
N PHE A 113 6.93 12.33 5.04
CA PHE A 113 8.21 12.75 4.47
C PHE A 113 9.33 11.87 5.00
N VAL A 114 10.28 11.59 4.12
CA VAL A 114 11.45 10.79 4.45
C VAL A 114 12.69 11.50 3.89
N SER A 115 13.76 11.51 4.66
CA SER A 115 15.05 12.08 4.29
C SER A 115 16.13 11.03 4.40
N ARG A 116 17.11 11.06 3.51
CA ARG A 116 18.31 10.28 3.67
C ARG A 116 19.20 10.93 4.73
N GLY A 117 19.58 10.14 5.73
CA GLY A 117 20.62 10.46 6.67
C GLY A 117 22.00 10.02 6.20
N ASP A 118 22.93 9.92 7.12
CA ASP A 118 24.27 9.42 6.83
C ASP A 118 24.25 7.94 6.48
N SER A 119 25.09 7.55 5.53
CA SER A 119 25.35 6.17 5.12
C SER A 119 24.08 5.40 4.70
N ARG A 120 23.52 4.59 5.59
CA ARG A 120 22.41 3.65 5.35
C ARG A 120 21.18 3.96 6.18
N PHE A 121 21.05 5.15 6.73
CA PHE A 121 19.91 5.55 7.52
C PHE A 121 18.99 6.49 6.75
N PHE A 122 17.70 6.37 7.02
CA PHE A 122 16.65 7.26 6.56
C PHE A 122 15.85 7.73 7.77
N LEU A 123 15.47 9.00 7.78
CA LEU A 123 14.61 9.59 8.78
C LEU A 123 13.19 9.71 8.23
N GLU A 124 12.23 9.02 8.84
CA GLU A 124 10.81 9.31 8.66
C GLU A 124 10.44 10.49 9.57
N HIS A 125 9.99 11.59 8.99
CA HIS A 125 9.73 12.82 9.71
C HIS A 125 8.60 12.65 10.73
N TYR A 126 8.73 13.35 11.87
CA TYR A 126 7.70 13.39 12.92
C TYR A 126 6.37 13.95 12.42
N LEU A 127 6.37 14.82 11.41
CA LEU A 127 5.18 15.44 10.85
C LEU A 127 4.86 14.91 9.45
N SER A 128 3.60 14.50 9.26
CA SER A 128 2.96 14.23 7.98
C SER A 128 1.94 15.30 7.64
N TYR A 129 1.70 15.52 6.36
CA TYR A 129 0.59 16.34 5.89
C TYR A 129 -0.68 15.49 5.78
N PHE A 130 -1.79 15.95 6.36
CA PHE A 130 -3.09 15.29 6.30
C PHE A 130 -4.04 16.07 5.41
N SER A 131 -4.44 15.47 4.31
CA SER A 131 -5.25 16.14 3.26
C SER A 131 -6.62 16.57 3.75
N LYS A 132 -7.29 15.74 4.58
CA LYS A 132 -8.59 16.05 5.17
C LYS A 132 -8.54 17.28 6.10
N LEU A 133 -7.42 17.44 6.82
CA LEU A 133 -7.20 18.57 7.73
C LEU A 133 -6.58 19.78 7.02
N ARG A 134 -6.02 19.58 5.82
CA ARG A 134 -5.16 20.56 5.11
C ARG A 134 -4.04 21.11 6.01
N ALA A 135 -3.49 20.27 6.86
CA ALA A 135 -2.54 20.64 7.90
C ALA A 135 -1.52 19.53 8.16
N PHE A 136 -0.40 19.91 8.73
CA PHE A 136 0.56 18.96 9.28
C PHE A 136 0.10 18.46 10.66
N GLY A 137 0.42 17.20 10.98
CA GLY A 137 0.20 16.56 12.26
C GLY A 137 1.24 15.46 12.50
N PRO A 138 1.27 14.84 13.69
CA PRO A 138 2.17 13.72 13.93
C PRO A 138 1.97 12.63 12.87
N THR A 139 3.08 12.11 12.36
CA THR A 139 3.06 10.96 11.46
C THR A 139 2.37 9.79 12.15
N PRO A 140 1.54 8.99 11.44
CA PRO A 140 0.85 7.86 12.05
C PRO A 140 1.81 6.95 12.82
N GLY A 141 1.46 6.65 14.08
CA GLY A 141 2.33 5.94 15.01
C GLY A 141 3.33 6.82 15.79
N HIS A 142 3.58 8.06 15.39
CA HIS A 142 4.53 8.97 16.10
C HIS A 142 3.90 9.76 17.25
N ALA A 143 2.58 9.85 17.34
CA ALA A 143 1.90 10.63 18.38
C ALA A 143 2.26 10.18 19.82
N ALA A 144 2.62 8.91 19.98
CA ALA A 144 3.03 8.33 21.27
C ALA A 144 4.53 8.54 21.60
N LEU A 145 5.34 9.02 20.67
CA LEU A 145 6.77 9.23 20.87
C LEU A 145 7.01 10.28 21.96
N ARG A 146 8.05 10.06 22.74
CA ARG A 146 8.49 10.97 23.81
C ARG A 146 9.97 11.30 23.59
N PRO A 147 10.28 12.16 22.59
CA PRO A 147 11.65 12.46 22.23
C PRO A 147 12.40 13.14 23.39
N SER A 148 13.66 12.78 23.55
CA SER A 148 14.57 13.34 24.54
C SER A 148 15.50 14.40 23.95
N ASN A 149 15.76 14.33 22.65
CA ASN A 149 16.67 15.20 21.91
C ASN A 149 16.10 15.60 20.54
N LEU A 150 16.79 16.52 19.84
CA LEU A 150 16.34 17.06 18.55
C LEU A 150 16.23 16.00 17.45
N ALA A 151 17.14 15.01 17.42
CA ALA A 151 17.13 13.98 16.40
C ALA A 151 15.90 13.06 16.54
N GLU A 152 15.60 12.62 17.76
CA GLU A 152 14.39 11.85 18.07
C GLU A 152 13.10 12.67 17.83
N ALA A 153 13.15 13.97 18.09
CA ALA A 153 12.01 14.85 17.81
C ALA A 153 11.81 15.06 16.31
N ALA A 154 12.87 15.02 15.51
CA ALA A 154 12.74 15.13 14.05
C ALA A 154 12.01 13.93 13.43
N GLY A 155 12.10 12.74 14.04
CA GLY A 155 11.37 11.55 13.58
C GLY A 155 12.02 10.24 13.97
N LEU A 156 11.66 9.17 13.26
CA LEU A 156 12.20 7.82 13.46
C LEU A 156 13.28 7.52 12.42
N LEU A 157 14.40 6.97 12.89
CA LEU A 157 15.48 6.50 12.04
C LEU A 157 15.28 5.03 11.66
N TYR A 158 15.35 4.76 10.37
CA TYR A 158 15.30 3.43 9.78
C TYR A 158 16.59 3.11 9.07
N LYS A 159 17.08 1.89 9.22
CA LYS A 159 18.30 1.42 8.57
C LYS A 159 17.94 0.60 7.33
N VAL A 160 18.70 0.78 6.25
CA VAL A 160 18.59 -0.06 5.05
C VAL A 160 19.10 -1.47 5.36
N GLY A 161 18.33 -2.48 4.96
CA GLY A 161 18.64 -3.89 5.18
C GLY A 161 18.38 -4.38 6.60
N ASP A 162 17.63 -3.64 7.43
CA ASP A 162 17.13 -4.13 8.69
C ASP A 162 15.89 -5.02 8.42
N PRO A 163 15.92 -6.33 8.80
CA PRO A 163 14.84 -7.25 8.44
C PRO A 163 13.53 -7.00 9.23
N VAL A 164 13.58 -6.22 10.31
CA VAL A 164 12.43 -5.98 11.20
C VAL A 164 11.84 -4.58 11.00
N ALA A 165 12.70 -3.59 10.90
CA ALA A 165 12.32 -2.17 10.87
C ALA A 165 13.11 -1.40 9.79
N GLY A 166 13.39 -2.05 8.65
CA GLY A 166 14.10 -1.43 7.53
C GLY A 166 13.21 -0.52 6.71
N ILE A 167 13.82 0.55 6.19
CA ILE A 167 13.16 1.46 5.25
C ILE A 167 12.85 0.78 3.91
N ASP A 168 13.52 -0.32 3.62
CA ASP A 168 13.36 -1.08 2.36
C ASP A 168 11.91 -1.42 2.09
N GLY A 169 11.17 -1.92 3.11
CA GLY A 169 9.76 -2.28 2.97
C GLY A 169 8.86 -1.10 2.58
N CYS A 170 9.20 0.13 3.00
CA CYS A 170 8.47 1.31 2.56
C CYS A 170 8.67 1.54 1.05
N PHE A 171 9.92 1.50 0.58
CA PHE A 171 10.23 1.69 -0.83
C PHE A 171 9.76 0.53 -1.71
N GLU A 172 9.80 -0.71 -1.23
CA GLU A 172 9.30 -1.88 -1.98
C GLU A 172 7.82 -1.74 -2.36
N CYS A 173 7.01 -1.17 -1.46
CA CYS A 173 5.58 -0.97 -1.68
C CYS A 173 5.23 0.37 -2.34
N HIS A 174 6.08 1.39 -2.23
CA HIS A 174 5.79 2.74 -2.70
C HIS A 174 6.58 3.14 -3.95
N SER A 175 7.52 2.31 -4.41
CA SER A 175 8.30 2.57 -5.62
C SER A 175 8.33 1.36 -6.56
N THR A 176 8.87 1.55 -7.74
CA THR A 176 9.16 0.47 -8.68
C THR A 176 10.58 -0.01 -8.46
N GLY A 177 10.74 -1.30 -8.16
CA GLY A 177 12.04 -1.96 -7.99
C GLY A 177 12.71 -1.76 -6.63
N GLY A 178 12.02 -1.15 -5.65
CA GLY A 178 12.57 -0.95 -4.29
C GLY A 178 13.84 -0.09 -4.26
N LEU A 179 14.55 -0.12 -3.14
CA LEU A 179 15.83 0.59 -3.01
C LEU A 179 16.97 -0.16 -3.70
N LYS A 180 17.62 0.50 -4.65
CA LYS A 180 18.90 0.08 -5.22
C LYS A 180 19.91 1.21 -5.00
N GLN A 181 21.06 0.91 -4.37
CA GLN A 181 22.08 1.91 -4.05
C GLN A 181 21.49 3.17 -3.38
N LEU A 182 20.57 2.97 -2.42
CA LEU A 182 19.89 4.00 -1.62
C LEU A 182 18.94 4.93 -2.42
N THR A 183 18.55 4.53 -3.62
CA THR A 183 17.54 5.21 -4.42
C THR A 183 16.58 4.19 -5.05
N PRO A 184 15.30 4.50 -5.24
CA PRO A 184 14.41 3.63 -6.00
C PRO A 184 14.79 3.63 -7.48
N ALA A 185 14.52 2.53 -8.19
CA ALA A 185 14.70 2.47 -9.62
C ALA A 185 13.78 3.46 -10.36
N GLU A 186 12.53 3.60 -9.89
CA GLU A 186 11.61 4.62 -10.33
C GLU A 186 10.68 5.01 -9.16
N ASN A 187 10.40 6.31 -8.99
CA ASN A 187 9.47 6.81 -7.99
C ASN A 187 8.03 6.39 -8.32
N GLY A 188 7.28 6.00 -7.30
CA GLY A 188 5.91 5.53 -7.43
C GLY A 188 5.82 4.09 -7.96
N VAL A 189 4.64 3.49 -7.77
CA VAL A 189 4.30 2.16 -8.27
C VAL A 189 3.88 2.31 -9.73
N ARG A 190 4.86 2.13 -10.63
CA ARG A 190 4.70 2.34 -12.08
C ARG A 190 4.49 1.01 -12.80
N CYS A 191 4.53 1.03 -14.12
CA CYS A 191 4.21 -0.12 -14.99
C CYS A 191 4.91 -1.42 -14.55
N GLU A 192 6.22 -1.35 -14.33
CA GLU A 192 7.06 -2.52 -14.07
C GLU A 192 6.98 -3.05 -12.64
N ALA A 193 6.34 -2.32 -11.71
CA ALA A 193 6.02 -2.83 -10.39
C ALA A 193 5.01 -3.99 -10.44
N CYS A 194 4.12 -3.99 -11.45
CA CYS A 194 3.10 -5.02 -11.67
C CYS A 194 3.43 -5.93 -12.85
N HIS A 195 4.05 -5.39 -13.90
CA HIS A 195 4.35 -6.13 -15.14
C HIS A 195 5.75 -6.78 -15.12
N GLY A 196 6.56 -6.50 -14.12
CA GLY A 196 7.97 -6.92 -14.06
C GLY A 196 8.85 -6.12 -15.02
N PRO A 197 10.19 -6.34 -14.95
CA PRO A 197 11.18 -5.64 -15.76
C PRO A 197 10.93 -5.78 -17.26
N GLY A 198 10.86 -4.66 -17.97
CA GLY A 198 10.38 -4.60 -19.35
C GLY A 198 11.47 -4.25 -20.39
N ALA A 199 12.74 -4.13 -20.02
CA ALA A 199 13.78 -3.73 -20.97
C ALA A 199 13.84 -4.66 -22.19
N LYS A 200 13.91 -5.98 -21.98
CA LYS A 200 13.92 -6.97 -23.07
C LYS A 200 12.65 -6.90 -23.95
N HIS A 201 11.50 -6.59 -23.34
CA HIS A 201 10.25 -6.39 -24.10
C HIS A 201 10.34 -5.15 -25.01
N ALA A 202 10.85 -4.05 -24.48
CA ALA A 202 10.97 -2.82 -25.23
C ALA A 202 12.04 -2.94 -26.36
N GLU A 203 13.20 -3.54 -26.08
CA GLU A 203 14.25 -3.80 -27.05
C GLU A 203 13.79 -4.72 -28.20
N ALA A 204 12.97 -5.71 -27.88
CA ALA A 204 12.38 -6.64 -28.85
C ALA A 204 11.11 -6.08 -29.54
N ASN A 205 10.78 -4.79 -29.37
CA ASN A 205 9.57 -4.18 -29.92
C ASN A 205 8.30 -4.99 -29.59
N GLY A 206 8.15 -5.42 -28.35
CA GLY A 206 7.00 -6.16 -27.86
C GLY A 206 7.02 -7.67 -28.07
N LYS A 207 8.02 -8.22 -28.76
CA LYS A 207 8.11 -9.66 -29.05
C LYS A 207 8.52 -10.51 -27.84
N SER A 208 9.27 -9.95 -26.89
CA SER A 208 9.58 -10.63 -25.63
C SER A 208 8.42 -10.44 -24.65
N PRO A 209 7.86 -11.51 -24.04
CA PRO A 209 6.73 -11.37 -23.14
C PRO A 209 7.11 -10.71 -21.84
N VAL A 210 6.17 -9.95 -21.25
CA VAL A 210 6.17 -9.49 -19.85
C VAL A 210 4.95 -10.06 -19.13
N LEU A 211 4.98 -10.08 -17.81
CA LEU A 211 3.82 -10.47 -17.01
C LEU A 211 2.63 -9.55 -17.35
N ASN A 212 1.48 -10.17 -17.62
CA ASN A 212 0.21 -9.45 -17.68
C ASN A 212 -0.68 -9.93 -16.54
N PRO A 213 -0.76 -9.18 -15.41
CA PRO A 213 -1.56 -9.58 -14.26
C PRO A 213 -3.03 -9.84 -14.60
N GLY A 214 -3.59 -9.13 -15.58
CA GLY A 214 -4.98 -9.33 -16.01
C GLY A 214 -5.26 -10.69 -16.67
N ARG A 215 -4.22 -11.48 -16.97
CA ARG A 215 -4.34 -12.85 -17.50
C ARG A 215 -4.14 -13.91 -16.42
N LEU A 216 -3.78 -13.52 -15.21
CA LEU A 216 -3.64 -14.45 -14.10
C LEU A 216 -5.01 -14.96 -13.62
N ALA A 217 -5.02 -16.18 -13.06
CA ALA A 217 -6.16 -16.63 -12.27
C ALA A 217 -6.40 -15.67 -11.11
N ALA A 218 -7.65 -15.52 -10.66
CA ALA A 218 -8.01 -14.52 -9.66
C ALA A 218 -7.22 -14.64 -8.35
N SER A 219 -6.88 -15.86 -7.91
CA SER A 219 -6.03 -16.08 -6.74
C SER A 219 -4.63 -15.51 -6.95
N ALA A 220 -3.97 -15.89 -8.05
CA ALA A 220 -2.63 -15.41 -8.37
C ALA A 220 -2.58 -13.88 -8.57
N LEU A 221 -3.64 -13.30 -9.14
CA LEU A 221 -3.78 -11.85 -9.23
C LEU A 221 -3.91 -11.18 -7.86
N ASN A 222 -4.69 -11.77 -6.95
CA ASN A 222 -4.84 -11.26 -5.60
C ASN A 222 -3.52 -11.35 -4.81
N ASP A 223 -2.73 -12.41 -5.04
CA ASP A 223 -1.39 -12.56 -4.47
C ASP A 223 -0.43 -11.49 -5.03
N GLU A 224 -0.53 -11.20 -6.33
CA GLU A 224 0.26 -10.12 -6.97
C GLU A 224 -0.02 -8.76 -6.32
N CYS A 225 -1.29 -8.39 -6.15
CA CYS A 225 -1.68 -7.19 -5.40
C CYS A 225 -1.24 -7.27 -3.93
N GLY A 226 -1.31 -8.47 -3.37
CA GLY A 226 -0.94 -8.79 -1.99
C GLY A 226 0.52 -8.53 -1.65
N LYS A 227 1.44 -8.48 -2.61
CA LYS A 227 2.86 -8.16 -2.39
C LYS A 227 3.03 -6.85 -1.61
N CYS A 228 2.17 -5.86 -1.88
CA CYS A 228 2.15 -4.57 -1.17
C CYS A 228 0.94 -4.45 -0.22
N HIS A 229 -0.23 -4.97 -0.62
CA HIS A 229 -1.47 -4.91 0.16
C HIS A 229 -1.67 -6.09 1.11
N ARG A 230 -0.67 -6.91 1.32
CA ARG A 230 -0.60 -8.18 2.04
C ARG A 230 -1.52 -9.27 1.48
N PRO A 231 -0.97 -10.46 1.18
CA PRO A 231 -1.75 -11.58 0.67
C PRO A 231 -2.74 -12.08 1.73
N PRO A 232 -3.76 -12.86 1.33
CA PRO A 232 -4.61 -13.56 2.27
C PRO A 232 -3.81 -14.30 3.33
N ALA A 233 -4.24 -14.25 4.58
CA ALA A 233 -3.55 -14.94 5.67
C ALA A 233 -3.63 -16.46 5.46
N SER A 234 -2.49 -17.14 5.56
CA SER A 234 -2.43 -18.62 5.52
C SER A 234 -3.18 -19.26 6.71
N ASP A 235 -3.23 -18.55 7.83
CA ASP A 235 -3.99 -18.93 9.02
C ASP A 235 -4.77 -17.71 9.53
N PRO A 236 -6.07 -17.58 9.16
CA PRO A 236 -6.91 -16.49 9.62
C PRO A 236 -7.09 -16.40 11.14
N ALA A 237 -6.89 -17.50 11.88
CA ALA A 237 -7.00 -17.48 13.33
C ALA A 237 -5.88 -16.67 14.01
N LYS A 238 -4.77 -16.47 13.33
CA LYS A 238 -3.64 -15.67 13.82
C LYS A 238 -3.77 -14.17 13.51
N VAL A 239 -4.79 -13.77 12.77
CA VAL A 239 -5.02 -12.36 12.46
C VAL A 239 -5.76 -11.68 13.61
N ASP A 240 -5.18 -10.62 14.16
CA ASP A 240 -5.93 -9.77 15.09
C ASP A 240 -6.92 -8.89 14.33
N TRP A 241 -8.14 -9.38 14.24
CA TRP A 241 -9.25 -8.69 13.56
C TRP A 241 -9.77 -7.47 14.34
N ASN A 242 -9.34 -7.25 15.58
CA ASN A 242 -9.69 -6.07 16.38
C ASN A 242 -8.69 -4.93 16.18
N TYR A 243 -7.53 -5.22 15.62
CA TYR A 243 -6.52 -4.20 15.35
C TYR A 243 -6.90 -3.40 14.09
N ALA A 244 -7.40 -2.19 14.31
CA ALA A 244 -8.01 -1.35 13.27
C ALA A 244 -7.06 -1.07 12.07
N TRP A 245 -5.75 -1.03 12.28
CA TRP A 245 -4.79 -0.83 11.21
C TRP A 245 -4.73 -1.98 10.19
N ASN A 246 -5.15 -3.19 10.58
CA ASN A 246 -5.20 -4.34 9.67
C ASN A 246 -6.18 -4.15 8.51
N VAL A 247 -7.16 -3.24 8.62
CA VAL A 247 -8.10 -2.95 7.53
C VAL A 247 -7.41 -2.45 6.24
N ARG A 248 -6.17 -1.98 6.34
CA ARG A 248 -5.33 -1.60 5.19
C ARG A 248 -4.83 -2.80 4.37
N HIS A 249 -5.01 -4.01 4.89
CA HIS A 249 -4.63 -5.25 4.22
C HIS A 249 -5.84 -5.82 3.46
N GLN A 250 -6.18 -5.18 2.34
CA GLN A 250 -7.42 -5.44 1.61
C GLN A 250 -7.59 -6.91 1.18
N PRO A 251 -6.58 -7.62 0.62
CA PRO A 251 -6.72 -9.03 0.28
C PRO A 251 -7.00 -9.93 1.48
N VAL A 252 -6.38 -9.63 2.65
CA VAL A 252 -6.63 -10.37 3.90
C VAL A 252 -8.10 -10.28 4.30
N TYR A 253 -8.67 -9.07 4.27
CA TYR A 253 -10.05 -8.83 4.64
C TYR A 253 -11.04 -9.34 3.58
N LEU A 254 -10.74 -9.15 2.29
CA LEU A 254 -11.57 -9.64 1.19
C LEU A 254 -11.71 -11.17 1.24
N SER A 255 -10.65 -11.90 1.57
CA SER A 255 -10.66 -13.36 1.64
C SER A 255 -11.65 -13.92 2.67
N GLN A 256 -12.04 -13.12 3.67
CA GLN A 256 -13.03 -13.49 4.69
C GLN A 256 -14.48 -13.22 4.24
N SER A 257 -14.68 -12.51 3.13
CA SER A 257 -16.01 -12.15 2.64
C SER A 257 -16.75 -13.37 2.09
N THR A 258 -17.99 -13.56 2.48
CA THR A 258 -18.82 -14.69 2.00
C THR A 258 -18.92 -14.71 0.47
N CYS A 259 -19.05 -13.54 -0.18
CA CYS A 259 -19.09 -13.45 -1.63
C CYS A 259 -17.76 -13.88 -2.27
N PHE A 260 -16.62 -13.57 -1.65
CA PHE A 260 -15.31 -14.04 -2.11
C PHE A 260 -15.22 -15.57 -2.02
N VAL A 261 -15.51 -16.14 -0.85
CA VAL A 261 -15.48 -17.60 -0.63
C VAL A 261 -16.42 -18.33 -1.58
N LYS A 262 -17.66 -17.84 -1.75
CA LYS A 262 -18.65 -18.46 -2.64
C LYS A 262 -18.43 -18.20 -4.13
N SER A 263 -17.54 -17.28 -4.49
CA SER A 263 -17.18 -17.03 -5.89
C SER A 263 -16.36 -18.16 -6.53
N ALA A 264 -15.89 -19.11 -5.72
CA ALA A 264 -15.05 -20.22 -6.15
C ALA A 264 -13.83 -19.75 -6.98
N GLY A 265 -13.14 -18.73 -6.47
CA GLY A 265 -11.93 -18.20 -7.09
C GLY A 265 -12.16 -17.28 -8.31
N LYS A 266 -13.39 -16.80 -8.53
CA LYS A 266 -13.69 -15.86 -9.62
C LYS A 266 -13.51 -14.38 -9.25
N LEU A 267 -13.59 -14.05 -7.95
CA LEU A 267 -13.48 -12.67 -7.47
C LEU A 267 -12.02 -12.29 -7.32
N SER A 268 -11.63 -11.21 -7.98
CA SER A 268 -10.30 -10.61 -7.85
C SER A 268 -10.39 -9.11 -7.60
N CYS A 269 -9.25 -8.49 -7.28
CA CYS A 269 -9.14 -7.03 -7.14
C CYS A 269 -9.65 -6.30 -8.40
N LEU A 270 -9.37 -6.85 -9.59
CA LEU A 270 -9.80 -6.27 -10.87
C LEU A 270 -11.30 -6.39 -11.14
N THR A 271 -12.03 -7.17 -10.35
CA THR A 271 -13.50 -7.19 -10.43
C THR A 271 -14.09 -5.83 -10.11
N CYS A 272 -13.45 -5.09 -9.18
CA CYS A 272 -13.94 -3.80 -8.68
C CYS A 272 -13.01 -2.63 -9.03
N HIS A 273 -11.72 -2.84 -9.24
CA HIS A 273 -10.72 -1.80 -9.44
C HIS A 273 -10.07 -1.86 -10.82
N GLY A 274 -9.88 -0.69 -11.45
CA GLY A 274 -9.05 -0.52 -12.64
C GLY A 274 -7.63 -0.08 -12.24
N PRO A 275 -6.58 -0.91 -12.44
CA PRO A 275 -5.24 -0.59 -11.94
C PRO A 275 -4.56 0.55 -12.71
N HIS A 276 -5.02 0.83 -13.93
CA HIS A 276 -4.53 1.92 -14.77
C HIS A 276 -5.35 3.21 -14.63
N GLU A 277 -6.37 3.24 -13.78
CA GLU A 277 -7.25 4.39 -13.59
C GLU A 277 -7.17 4.92 -12.16
N PRO A 278 -7.40 6.22 -11.95
CA PRO A 278 -7.58 6.75 -10.61
C PRO A 278 -8.68 6.01 -9.86
N LEU A 279 -8.50 5.87 -8.54
CA LEU A 279 -9.50 5.24 -7.70
C LEU A 279 -10.85 5.96 -7.82
N ARG A 280 -11.87 5.23 -8.22
CA ARG A 280 -13.25 5.73 -8.26
C ARG A 280 -13.77 5.84 -6.82
N THR A 281 -14.63 6.84 -6.59
CA THR A 281 -15.24 7.12 -5.28
C THR A 281 -16.75 7.14 -5.33
N GLU A 282 -17.33 7.08 -6.53
CA GLU A 282 -18.77 7.16 -6.79
C GLU A 282 -19.46 5.85 -6.39
N ALA A 283 -20.42 5.93 -5.47
CA ALA A 283 -21.19 4.78 -4.99
C ALA A 283 -21.83 3.99 -6.15
N ALA A 284 -22.42 4.69 -7.13
CA ALA A 284 -23.08 4.08 -8.27
C ALA A 284 -22.15 3.18 -9.12
N PHE A 285 -20.85 3.53 -9.20
CA PHE A 285 -19.86 2.68 -9.88
C PHE A 285 -19.72 1.32 -9.19
N TYR A 286 -19.60 1.31 -7.86
CA TYR A 286 -19.47 0.07 -7.09
C TYR A 286 -20.78 -0.69 -6.98
N ASP A 287 -21.92 -0.02 -6.92
CA ASP A 287 -23.24 -0.65 -6.97
C ASP A 287 -23.42 -1.52 -8.22
N GLN A 288 -22.95 -1.03 -9.38
CA GLN A 288 -22.95 -1.81 -10.61
C GLN A 288 -22.06 -3.06 -10.50
N LYS A 289 -20.89 -2.96 -9.87
CA LYS A 289 -20.02 -4.12 -9.65
C LYS A 289 -20.71 -5.17 -8.77
N CYS A 290 -21.39 -4.76 -7.72
CA CYS A 290 -22.18 -5.66 -6.88
C CYS A 290 -23.35 -6.28 -7.64
N ALA A 291 -24.07 -5.51 -8.47
CA ALA A 291 -25.22 -5.95 -9.25
C ALA A 291 -24.85 -6.97 -10.32
N ASN A 292 -23.59 -7.08 -10.74
CA ASN A 292 -23.17 -8.14 -11.68
C ASN A 292 -23.46 -9.54 -11.14
N CYS A 293 -23.41 -9.74 -9.81
CA CYS A 293 -23.71 -11.00 -9.15
C CYS A 293 -25.02 -10.94 -8.35
N HIS A 294 -25.34 -9.82 -7.70
CA HIS A 294 -26.53 -9.62 -6.88
C HIS A 294 -27.68 -9.05 -7.74
N LYS A 295 -28.41 -9.94 -8.46
CA LYS A 295 -29.51 -9.56 -9.37
C LYS A 295 -30.75 -9.08 -8.63
N THR A 296 -30.97 -9.55 -7.40
CA THR A 296 -32.10 -9.19 -6.53
C THR A 296 -31.58 -8.59 -5.25
N ARG A 297 -32.30 -7.62 -4.71
CA ARG A 297 -32.06 -7.00 -3.41
C ARG A 297 -33.15 -7.42 -2.45
N PRO A 298 -32.82 -7.71 -1.15
CA PRO A 298 -33.83 -7.84 -0.12
C PRO A 298 -34.67 -6.56 0.00
N ALA A 299 -35.93 -6.69 0.34
CA ALA A 299 -36.85 -5.55 0.48
C ALA A 299 -36.43 -4.58 1.59
N ASP A 300 -35.76 -5.09 2.63
CA ASP A 300 -35.22 -4.33 3.77
C ASP A 300 -33.84 -3.71 3.49
N CYS A 301 -33.28 -3.92 2.28
CA CYS A 301 -32.05 -3.29 1.89
C CYS A 301 -32.31 -1.82 1.53
N GLY A 302 -31.67 -0.90 2.24
CA GLY A 302 -31.80 0.54 2.09
C GLY A 302 -31.53 1.10 0.66
N PRO A 303 -31.45 2.42 0.47
CA PRO A 303 -31.16 3.02 -0.81
C PRO A 303 -29.81 2.55 -1.36
N ARG A 304 -29.48 2.95 -2.59
CA ARG A 304 -28.19 2.62 -3.25
C ARG A 304 -27.03 3.14 -2.39
N ASP A 305 -25.91 2.56 -2.47
CA ASP A 305 -24.61 2.64 -1.79
C ASP A 305 -24.30 1.34 -1.07
N CYS A 306 -24.13 0.29 -1.85
CA CYS A 306 -23.80 -1.03 -1.32
C CYS A 306 -22.50 -1.00 -0.51
N ALA A 307 -21.49 -0.32 -1.05
CA ALA A 307 -20.18 -0.23 -0.41
C ALA A 307 -20.23 0.53 0.91
N GLY A 308 -20.96 1.64 1.00
CA GLY A 308 -21.08 2.41 2.24
C GLY A 308 -21.66 1.62 3.40
N CYS A 309 -22.61 0.70 3.13
CA CYS A 309 -23.22 -0.18 4.14
C CYS A 309 -22.43 -1.47 4.39
N HIS A 310 -21.93 -2.12 3.33
CA HIS A 310 -21.33 -3.45 3.39
C HIS A 310 -19.79 -3.45 3.50
N MET A 311 -19.16 -2.30 3.35
CA MET A 311 -17.71 -2.06 3.42
C MET A 311 -17.43 -0.76 4.22
N PRO A 312 -17.81 -0.69 5.50
CA PRO A 312 -17.76 0.54 6.27
C PRO A 312 -16.34 1.12 6.32
N ARG A 313 -16.27 2.43 6.53
CA ARG A 313 -14.99 3.09 6.77
C ARG A 313 -14.56 2.88 8.22
N VAL A 314 -13.31 2.47 8.40
CA VAL A 314 -12.65 2.30 9.68
C VAL A 314 -11.63 3.40 9.87
N THR A 315 -11.55 3.95 11.07
CA THR A 315 -10.60 5.01 11.47
C THR A 315 -9.59 4.44 12.46
N PRO A 316 -8.44 3.90 12.00
CA PRO A 316 -7.41 3.39 12.92
C PRO A 316 -6.83 4.46 13.80
N GLU A 317 -6.57 5.63 13.21
CA GLU A 317 -6.02 6.82 13.87
C GLU A 317 -6.55 8.06 13.12
N PRO A 318 -7.28 8.97 13.80
CA PRO A 318 -7.78 10.18 13.15
C PRO A 318 -6.65 11.04 12.58
N PRO A 319 -6.84 11.63 11.37
CA PRO A 319 -8.06 11.67 10.56
C PRO A 319 -8.14 10.58 9.49
N LEU A 320 -7.32 9.53 9.56
CA LEU A 320 -7.20 8.50 8.54
C LEU A 320 -8.41 7.58 8.51
N GLN A 321 -8.91 7.29 7.33
CA GLN A 321 -10.07 6.42 7.12
C GLN A 321 -9.83 5.47 5.96
N PHE A 322 -10.07 4.17 6.18
CA PHE A 322 -9.90 3.13 5.17
C PHE A 322 -11.17 2.31 5.03
N THR A 323 -11.52 1.95 3.80
CA THR A 323 -12.66 1.07 3.52
C THR A 323 -12.32 -0.36 3.92
N ASN A 324 -13.17 -0.96 4.72
CA ASN A 324 -13.03 -2.36 5.10
C ASN A 324 -13.43 -3.28 3.95
N HIS A 325 -12.52 -4.17 3.53
CA HIS A 325 -12.77 -5.12 2.44
C HIS A 325 -13.38 -6.46 2.91
N TRP A 326 -13.68 -6.62 4.19
CA TRP A 326 -14.50 -7.73 4.66
C TRP A 326 -15.97 -7.40 4.38
N ILE A 327 -16.42 -7.74 3.18
CA ILE A 327 -17.76 -7.41 2.70
C ILE A 327 -18.80 -8.21 3.48
N GLY A 328 -19.72 -7.52 4.16
CA GLY A 328 -20.71 -8.19 5.00
C GLY A 328 -21.78 -7.25 5.54
N ILE A 329 -22.57 -7.73 6.50
CA ILE A 329 -23.61 -6.94 7.18
C ILE A 329 -23.02 -6.44 8.49
N TYR A 330 -22.97 -5.13 8.66
CA TYR A 330 -22.48 -4.50 9.89
C TYR A 330 -23.65 -3.99 10.74
N ARG A 331 -23.60 -4.22 12.06
CA ARG A 331 -24.65 -3.83 13.01
C ARG A 331 -24.05 -3.01 14.14
N GLY A 332 -23.71 -1.76 13.82
CA GLY A 332 -23.04 -0.87 14.78
C GLY A 332 -21.56 -1.21 15.01
N GLY A 333 -20.94 -0.54 15.98
CA GLY A 333 -19.54 -0.73 16.34
C GLY A 333 -18.54 -0.03 15.39
N ALA A 334 -17.27 -0.40 15.53
CA ALA A 334 -16.16 0.23 14.79
C ALA A 334 -16.04 -0.23 13.31
N GLY A 335 -16.96 -1.05 12.81
CA GLY A 335 -16.94 -1.55 11.44
C GLY A 335 -15.79 -2.52 11.12
N LEU A 336 -15.19 -3.15 12.14
CA LEU A 336 -14.03 -4.04 11.96
C LEU A 336 -14.43 -5.42 11.47
N LYS A 337 -15.54 -5.96 11.98
CA LYS A 337 -16.06 -7.30 11.64
C LYS A 337 -17.53 -7.22 11.26
N PRO A 338 -17.98 -7.93 10.22
CA PRO A 338 -19.40 -8.07 9.95
C PRO A 338 -20.09 -8.92 11.04
N ALA A 339 -21.40 -8.73 11.19
CA ALA A 339 -22.20 -9.59 12.02
C ALA A 339 -22.17 -11.04 11.47
N PRO A 340 -22.22 -12.06 12.34
CA PRO A 340 -22.34 -13.44 11.89
C PRO A 340 -23.61 -13.61 11.03
N PRO A 341 -23.59 -14.52 10.05
CA PRO A 341 -24.78 -14.86 9.28
C PRO A 341 -25.92 -15.23 10.25
N ARG A 342 -27.14 -14.79 9.94
CA ARG A 342 -28.32 -15.29 10.69
C ARG A 342 -28.40 -16.80 10.49
N ALA A 343 -28.53 -17.55 11.58
CA ALA A 343 -28.91 -18.96 11.49
C ALA A 343 -30.25 -19.02 10.73
N ARG A 344 -30.30 -19.81 9.69
CA ARG A 344 -31.53 -20.07 8.93
C ARG A 344 -32.32 -21.14 9.65
#